data_b185f2fc6f1cf064d6cf91270202b404
#
_entry.id   b185f2fc6f1cf064d6cf91270202b404
#
_cell.length_a   1.000
_cell.length_b   1.000
_cell.length_c   1.000
_cell.angle_alpha   90.00
_cell.angle_beta   90.00
_cell.angle_gamma   90.00
#
_symmetry.space_group_name_H-M   'P 1'
#
loop_
_entity.id
_entity.type
_entity.pdbx_description
1 polymer ?
#
loop_
_entity_poly.entity_id
_entity_poly.type
_entity_poly.pdbx_seq_one_letter_code
_entity_poly.pdbx_strand_id
1 'polypeptide(L)'
;MTTQARPLQLGIAIAAALAGLALAGCNKPDTPPEQKVSAGTELDDAVITTKVKSALMTDNLGKGGDTSVETRKGEVMLSGFVDNQAQADREVQLAKAVDGVSSVQNKLMIKDGKSTAGAVLDDSVVTVKVKSALMTDDQTKGTEIAVTTNKGVVQLSGFVDSTDEQARATSVARNVEGVQSVVNDTSIKK
;
A
#
# COMPACT_ATOMS: atom_id res chain seq x y z
N MET A 1 -71.72 0.56 -9.59
CA MET A 1 -71.50 1.69 -10.49
C MET A 1 -70.02 1.65 -10.88
N THR A 2 -69.71 0.86 -11.84
CA THR A 2 -69.47 1.13 -13.27
C THR A 2 -68.72 2.42 -13.51
N THR A 3 -67.45 2.30 -13.97
CA THR A 3 -67.13 2.67 -15.34
C THR A 3 -65.69 2.24 -15.65
N GLN A 4 -65.60 1.42 -16.67
CA GLN A 4 -64.40 1.05 -17.43
C GLN A 4 -63.98 2.20 -18.37
N ALA A 5 -62.71 2.36 -18.65
CA ALA A 5 -62.26 2.83 -19.93
C ALA A 5 -60.86 2.28 -20.28
N ARG A 6 -60.80 1.56 -21.37
CA ARG A 6 -59.67 0.95 -22.09
C ARG A 6 -59.20 1.96 -23.18
N PRO A 7 -58.29 1.53 -24.04
CA PRO A 7 -56.88 1.95 -24.15
C PRO A 7 -56.63 2.74 -25.41
N LEU A 8 -55.43 3.26 -25.58
CA LEU A 8 -54.98 3.70 -26.92
C LEU A 8 -53.54 3.23 -27.15
N GLN A 9 -53.48 2.24 -28.03
CA GLN A 9 -52.24 1.86 -28.73
C GLN A 9 -51.98 2.92 -29.81
N LEU A 10 -50.74 3.36 -29.94
CA LEU A 10 -50.28 3.91 -31.22
C LEU A 10 -48.88 3.39 -31.48
N GLY A 11 -48.82 2.46 -32.40
CA GLY A 11 -47.59 1.99 -33.00
C GLY A 11 -47.10 2.98 -34.06
N ILE A 12 -45.82 3.19 -34.10
CA ILE A 12 -45.18 3.70 -35.32
C ILE A 12 -43.93 2.88 -35.55
N ALA A 13 -44.01 2.03 -36.57
CA ALA A 13 -42.86 1.40 -37.21
C ALA A 13 -42.26 2.40 -38.19
N ILE A 14 -40.97 2.61 -38.16
CA ILE A 14 -40.23 3.19 -39.31
C ILE A 14 -39.00 2.31 -39.55
N ALA A 15 -38.99 1.77 -40.76
CA ALA A 15 -37.96 0.92 -41.31
C ALA A 15 -36.79 1.74 -41.91
N ALA A 16 -35.64 1.12 -41.90
CA ALA A 16 -34.55 1.13 -42.86
C ALA A 16 -33.88 2.44 -43.31
N ALA A 17 -32.57 2.50 -43.14
CA ALA A 17 -31.64 2.81 -44.23
C ALA A 17 -30.21 2.38 -43.85
N LEU A 18 -29.69 1.46 -44.64
CA LEU A 18 -28.27 1.08 -44.74
C LEU A 18 -27.44 2.28 -45.26
N ALA A 19 -26.35 2.57 -44.62
CA ALA A 19 -25.21 3.22 -45.28
C ALA A 19 -23.93 2.75 -44.62
N GLY A 20 -23.18 1.88 -45.29
CA GLY A 20 -21.85 1.47 -44.92
C GLY A 20 -20.84 2.63 -45.08
N LEU A 21 -19.99 2.85 -44.12
CA LEU A 21 -18.71 3.52 -44.29
C LEU A 21 -17.64 2.65 -43.63
N ALA A 22 -16.88 1.97 -44.51
CA ALA A 22 -15.59 1.43 -44.18
C ALA A 22 -14.63 2.60 -43.91
N LEU A 23 -14.15 2.77 -42.67
CA LEU A 23 -13.04 3.62 -42.35
C LEU A 23 -11.85 2.77 -41.95
N ALA A 24 -10.83 2.94 -42.76
CA ALA A 24 -9.53 2.34 -42.72
C ALA A 24 -8.87 2.36 -41.35
N GLY A 25 -8.14 1.27 -41.09
CA GLY A 25 -7.34 1.09 -39.89
C GLY A 25 -6.34 2.23 -39.64
N CYS A 26 -6.35 2.77 -38.43
CA CYS A 26 -5.20 3.41 -37.85
C CYS A 26 -4.45 2.35 -37.04
N ASN A 27 -3.33 1.95 -37.62
CA ASN A 27 -2.29 1.15 -36.96
C ASN A 27 -1.80 1.91 -35.72
N LYS A 28 -2.22 1.49 -34.55
CA LYS A 28 -1.74 2.02 -33.29
C LYS A 28 -0.43 1.30 -32.99
N PRO A 29 0.68 2.02 -32.73
CA PRO A 29 1.91 1.34 -32.34
C PRO A 29 1.66 0.57 -31.05
N ASP A 30 2.13 -0.69 -31.02
CA ASP A 30 2.11 -1.57 -29.87
C ASP A 30 2.88 -0.94 -28.71
N THR A 31 2.19 -0.19 -27.87
CA THR A 31 2.64 0.10 -26.51
C THR A 31 2.51 -1.20 -25.73
N PRO A 32 3.56 -1.64 -25.02
CA PRO A 32 3.43 -2.78 -24.12
C PRO A 32 2.24 -2.55 -23.18
N PRO A 33 1.44 -3.57 -22.86
CA PRO A 33 0.31 -3.37 -21.97
C PRO A 33 0.83 -2.88 -20.63
N GLU A 34 0.58 -1.61 -20.32
CA GLU A 34 0.57 -1.16 -18.94
C GLU A 34 -0.37 -2.11 -18.20
N GLN A 35 0.18 -2.90 -17.30
CA GLN A 35 -0.62 -3.72 -16.40
C GLN A 35 -1.40 -2.76 -15.51
N LYS A 36 -2.56 -2.32 -15.99
CA LYS A 36 -3.55 -1.63 -15.15
C LYS A 36 -3.90 -2.61 -14.04
N VAL A 37 -3.39 -2.34 -12.84
CA VAL A 37 -3.88 -2.99 -11.64
C VAL A 37 -5.39 -2.78 -11.65
N SER A 38 -6.16 -3.86 -11.72
CA SER A 38 -7.61 -3.72 -11.80
C SER A 38 -8.11 -3.18 -10.47
N ALA A 39 -9.11 -2.32 -10.48
CA ALA A 39 -9.73 -1.77 -9.26
C ALA A 39 -10.16 -2.89 -8.27
N GLY A 40 -10.42 -4.10 -8.77
CA GLY A 40 -10.69 -5.29 -7.96
C GLY A 40 -9.48 -5.73 -7.13
N THR A 41 -8.28 -5.75 -7.72
CA THR A 41 -7.05 -6.20 -7.02
C THR A 41 -6.66 -5.23 -5.92
N GLU A 42 -6.82 -3.92 -6.12
CA GLU A 42 -6.53 -2.91 -5.08
C GLU A 42 -7.52 -3.00 -3.92
N LEU A 43 -8.79 -3.26 -4.21
CA LEU A 43 -9.81 -3.46 -3.18
C LEU A 43 -9.53 -4.73 -2.36
N ASP A 44 -9.10 -5.80 -3.03
CA ASP A 44 -8.71 -7.04 -2.36
C ASP A 44 -7.50 -6.83 -1.46
N ASP A 45 -6.49 -6.09 -1.90
CA ASP A 45 -5.29 -5.77 -1.11
C ASP A 45 -5.62 -4.95 0.14
N ALA A 46 -6.53 -3.99 0.05
CA ALA A 46 -7.00 -3.21 1.20
C ALA A 46 -7.74 -4.09 2.23
N VAL A 47 -8.53 -5.04 1.75
CA VAL A 47 -9.22 -6.02 2.61
C VAL A 47 -8.21 -6.95 3.29
N ILE A 48 -7.22 -7.46 2.56
CA ILE A 48 -6.14 -8.28 3.09
C ILE A 48 -5.37 -7.51 4.17
N THR A 49 -4.95 -6.28 3.87
CA THR A 49 -4.27 -5.40 4.83
C THR A 49 -5.07 -5.25 6.13
N THR A 50 -6.37 -5.00 6.02
CA THR A 50 -7.25 -4.84 7.19
C THR A 50 -7.36 -6.13 8.00
N LYS A 51 -7.53 -7.28 7.34
CA LYS A 51 -7.59 -8.60 8.00
C LYS A 51 -6.26 -8.93 8.72
N VAL A 52 -5.12 -8.68 8.06
CA VAL A 52 -3.80 -8.91 8.66
C VAL A 52 -3.62 -8.01 9.89
N LYS A 53 -3.87 -6.70 9.77
CA LYS A 53 -3.81 -5.78 10.91
C LYS A 53 -4.70 -6.24 12.07
N SER A 54 -5.92 -6.67 11.79
CA SER A 54 -6.83 -7.18 12.81
C SER A 54 -6.29 -8.44 13.49
N ALA A 55 -5.73 -9.38 12.72
CA ALA A 55 -5.13 -10.60 13.25
C ALA A 55 -3.94 -10.30 14.18
N LEU A 56 -3.08 -9.35 13.78
CA LEU A 56 -1.94 -8.92 14.60
C LEU A 56 -2.38 -8.22 15.90
N MET A 57 -3.43 -7.40 15.85
CA MET A 57 -3.95 -6.68 17.01
C MET A 57 -4.67 -7.59 18.03
N THR A 58 -5.23 -8.69 17.59
CA THR A 58 -5.95 -9.65 18.45
C THR A 58 -5.04 -10.67 19.11
N ASP A 59 -3.80 -10.82 18.67
CA ASP A 59 -2.83 -11.72 19.26
C ASP A 59 -2.18 -11.11 20.50
N ASN A 60 -2.24 -11.83 21.63
CA ASN A 60 -1.69 -11.37 22.90
C ASN A 60 -0.15 -11.34 22.96
N LEU A 61 0.53 -11.99 22.02
CA LEU A 61 1.99 -12.03 21.91
C LEU A 61 2.52 -10.94 20.98
N GLY A 62 1.69 -10.47 20.05
CA GLY A 62 2.01 -9.40 19.12
C GLY A 62 1.45 -8.06 19.62
N LYS A 63 2.33 -7.12 19.95
CA LYS A 63 1.92 -5.71 20.09
C LYS A 63 1.76 -5.12 18.69
N GLY A 64 0.81 -5.66 17.90
CA GLY A 64 0.60 -5.32 16.49
C GLY A 64 0.39 -3.83 16.18
N GLY A 65 0.38 -2.97 17.21
CA GLY A 65 0.32 -1.52 17.06
C GLY A 65 1.61 -0.88 16.51
N ASP A 66 2.75 -1.56 16.66
CA ASP A 66 4.06 -1.05 16.19
C ASP A 66 4.46 -1.64 14.82
N THR A 67 3.63 -2.52 14.25
CA THR A 67 3.87 -3.17 12.97
C THR A 67 3.06 -2.51 11.86
N SER A 68 3.76 -2.07 10.82
CA SER A 68 3.16 -1.61 9.58
C SER A 68 2.89 -2.79 8.65
N VAL A 69 1.73 -2.76 8.01
CA VAL A 69 1.30 -3.80 7.06
C VAL A 69 0.95 -3.14 5.75
N GLU A 70 1.66 -3.50 4.70
CA GLU A 70 1.44 -3.05 3.34
C GLU A 70 1.16 -4.27 2.45
N THR A 71 0.13 -4.20 1.62
CA THR A 71 -0.25 -5.30 0.73
C THR A 71 -0.29 -4.85 -0.71
N ARG A 72 0.25 -5.68 -1.60
CA ARG A 72 0.20 -5.47 -3.05
C ARG A 72 0.08 -6.80 -3.79
N LYS A 73 -0.97 -6.98 -4.59
CA LYS A 73 -1.27 -8.23 -5.34
C LYS A 73 -1.24 -9.48 -4.43
N GLY A 74 -1.76 -9.35 -3.21
CA GLY A 74 -1.73 -10.42 -2.20
C GLY A 74 -0.38 -10.65 -1.54
N GLU A 75 0.68 -9.96 -1.92
CA GLU A 75 1.97 -9.97 -1.22
C GLU A 75 1.91 -8.99 -0.05
N VAL A 76 2.11 -9.49 1.17
CA VAL A 76 2.08 -8.72 2.41
C VAL A 76 3.49 -8.43 2.87
N MET A 77 3.82 -7.16 3.11
CA MET A 77 5.04 -6.73 3.76
C MET A 77 4.74 -6.35 5.20
N LEU A 78 5.42 -6.99 6.16
CA LEU A 78 5.42 -6.62 7.56
C LEU A 78 6.69 -5.86 7.88
N SER A 79 6.58 -4.67 8.46
CA SER A 79 7.70 -3.82 8.84
C SER A 79 7.43 -3.14 10.18
N GLY A 80 8.47 -2.61 10.81
CA GLY A 80 8.38 -2.02 12.13
C GLY A 80 9.37 -2.64 13.12
N PHE A 81 9.21 -2.30 14.39
CA PHE A 81 10.12 -2.71 15.44
C PHE A 81 9.41 -3.59 16.46
N VAL A 82 9.90 -4.82 16.62
CA VAL A 82 9.38 -5.83 17.56
C VAL A 82 10.33 -6.07 18.71
N ASP A 83 9.84 -6.59 19.83
CA ASP A 83 10.64 -6.76 21.04
C ASP A 83 11.61 -7.95 20.96
N ASN A 84 11.27 -9.00 20.18
CA ASN A 84 12.07 -10.20 20.02
C ASN A 84 11.72 -11.01 18.77
N GLN A 85 12.58 -11.98 18.45
CA GLN A 85 12.40 -12.85 17.28
C GLN A 85 11.11 -13.69 17.34
N ALA A 86 10.72 -14.16 18.53
CA ALA A 86 9.50 -14.96 18.67
C ALA A 86 8.24 -14.16 18.29
N GLN A 87 8.22 -12.86 18.61
CA GLN A 87 7.16 -11.96 18.16
C GLN A 87 7.18 -11.81 16.63
N ALA A 88 8.34 -11.56 16.02
CA ALA A 88 8.47 -11.46 14.57
C ALA A 88 7.95 -12.72 13.85
N ASP A 89 8.37 -13.89 14.32
CA ASP A 89 7.96 -15.18 13.76
C ASP A 89 6.46 -15.41 13.90
N ARG A 90 5.88 -15.01 15.04
CA ARG A 90 4.45 -15.11 15.30
C ARG A 90 3.64 -14.21 14.38
N GLU A 91 4.05 -12.95 14.19
CA GLU A 91 3.39 -12.02 13.30
C GLU A 91 3.41 -12.50 11.85
N VAL A 92 4.54 -13.06 11.39
CA VAL A 92 4.65 -13.69 10.07
C VAL A 92 3.69 -14.89 9.92
N GLN A 93 3.55 -15.73 10.95
CA GLN A 93 2.60 -16.85 10.92
C GLN A 93 1.16 -16.38 10.84
N LEU A 94 0.79 -15.36 11.62
CA LEU A 94 -0.55 -14.78 11.60
C LEU A 94 -0.88 -14.19 10.23
N ALA A 95 0.05 -13.43 9.64
CA ALA A 95 -0.15 -12.86 8.32
C ALA A 95 -0.33 -13.93 7.24
N LYS A 96 0.47 -15.02 7.28
CA LYS A 96 0.36 -16.14 6.34
C LYS A 96 -0.95 -16.91 6.45
N ALA A 97 -1.60 -16.87 7.60
CA ALA A 97 -2.87 -17.58 7.84
C ALA A 97 -4.10 -16.81 7.32
N VAL A 98 -3.92 -15.56 6.88
CA VAL A 98 -5.03 -14.73 6.38
C VAL A 98 -5.37 -15.10 4.94
N ASP A 99 -6.65 -15.36 4.68
CA ASP A 99 -7.15 -15.65 3.33
C ASP A 99 -6.86 -14.50 2.36
N GLY A 100 -6.30 -14.83 1.20
CA GLY A 100 -5.91 -13.90 0.16
C GLY A 100 -4.42 -13.53 0.20
N VAL A 101 -3.68 -13.87 1.25
CA VAL A 101 -2.23 -13.65 1.33
C VAL A 101 -1.52 -14.70 0.47
N SER A 102 -0.79 -14.25 -0.55
CA SER A 102 0.01 -15.09 -1.44
C SER A 102 1.44 -15.31 -0.92
N SER A 103 2.02 -14.28 -0.33
CA SER A 103 3.36 -14.32 0.28
C SER A 103 3.50 -13.26 1.36
N VAL A 104 4.48 -13.45 2.27
CA VAL A 104 4.80 -12.50 3.33
C VAL A 104 6.28 -12.15 3.29
N GLN A 105 6.59 -10.88 3.11
CA GLN A 105 7.92 -10.31 3.29
C GLN A 105 8.07 -9.87 4.75
N ASN A 106 9.01 -10.48 5.46
CA ASN A 106 9.36 -10.09 6.82
C ASN A 106 10.46 -9.03 6.81
N LYS A 107 10.10 -7.79 7.15
CA LYS A 107 10.99 -6.64 7.33
C LYS A 107 10.93 -6.11 8.77
N LEU A 108 10.50 -6.96 9.72
CA LEU A 108 10.47 -6.61 11.13
C LEU A 108 11.90 -6.55 11.69
N MET A 109 12.17 -5.49 12.43
CA MET A 109 13.45 -5.27 13.11
C MET A 109 13.28 -5.50 14.61
N ILE A 110 14.23 -6.19 15.23
CA ILE A 110 14.23 -6.37 16.69
C ILE A 110 14.75 -5.08 17.34
N LYS A 111 14.00 -4.55 18.32
CA LYS A 111 14.42 -3.40 19.12
C LYS A 111 15.73 -3.74 19.83
N ASP A 112 16.81 -3.01 19.54
CA ASP A 112 17.98 -3.10 20.34
C ASP A 112 17.73 -2.40 21.68
N GLY A 113 17.95 -3.10 22.80
CA GLY A 113 17.74 -2.56 24.16
C GLY A 113 18.64 -1.37 24.51
N LYS A 114 19.52 -0.91 23.62
CA LYS A 114 20.47 0.16 23.88
C LYS A 114 19.77 1.51 23.91
N SER A 115 19.86 2.21 25.05
CA SER A 115 19.45 3.60 25.15
C SER A 115 20.50 4.47 24.45
N THR A 116 20.11 5.25 23.44
CA THR A 116 20.97 6.31 22.90
C THR A 116 21.01 7.45 23.90
N ALA A 117 22.19 7.72 24.51
CA ALA A 117 22.39 8.89 25.35
C ALA A 117 22.46 10.14 24.47
N GLY A 118 21.42 10.95 24.51
CA GLY A 118 21.32 12.24 23.80
C GLY A 118 19.89 12.77 23.93
N ALA A 119 19.67 14.06 23.67
CA ALA A 119 18.33 14.62 23.55
C ALA A 119 17.65 13.99 22.32
N VAL A 120 17.02 12.84 22.52
CA VAL A 120 16.30 12.13 21.49
C VAL A 120 14.99 12.89 21.28
N LEU A 121 14.82 13.48 20.12
CA LEU A 121 13.48 13.91 19.69
C LEU A 121 12.55 12.70 19.79
N ASP A 122 11.33 12.93 20.25
CA ASP A 122 10.33 11.87 20.31
C ASP A 122 10.22 11.19 18.93
N ASP A 123 10.36 9.87 18.89
CA ASP A 123 10.31 9.08 17.64
C ASP A 123 9.03 9.34 16.86
N SER A 124 7.93 9.65 17.53
CA SER A 124 6.67 10.04 16.90
C SER A 124 6.79 11.36 16.13
N VAL A 125 7.53 12.33 16.68
CA VAL A 125 7.80 13.61 16.01
C VAL A 125 8.70 13.40 14.79
N VAL A 126 9.74 12.57 14.92
CA VAL A 126 10.64 12.22 13.81
C VAL A 126 9.86 11.53 12.71
N THR A 127 9.02 10.54 13.06
CA THR A 127 8.16 9.84 12.10
C THR A 127 7.27 10.80 11.30
N VAL A 128 6.61 11.75 11.98
CA VAL A 128 5.74 12.75 11.33
C VAL A 128 6.55 13.68 10.43
N LYS A 129 7.72 14.16 10.88
CA LYS A 129 8.61 15.01 10.06
C LYS A 129 9.08 14.29 8.80
N VAL A 130 9.52 13.03 8.92
CA VAL A 130 9.97 12.23 7.77
C VAL A 130 8.82 12.00 6.80
N LYS A 131 7.65 11.59 7.31
CA LYS A 131 6.47 11.36 6.47
C LYS A 131 6.04 12.63 5.72
N SER A 132 6.04 13.77 6.41
CA SER A 132 5.75 15.08 5.77
C SER A 132 6.78 15.43 4.69
N ALA A 133 8.08 15.21 4.96
CA ALA A 133 9.13 15.49 3.99
C ALA A 133 9.00 14.60 2.73
N LEU A 134 8.68 13.31 2.89
CA LEU A 134 8.43 12.41 1.76
C LEU A 134 7.19 12.78 0.96
N MET A 135 6.13 13.27 1.63
CA MET A 135 4.88 13.68 0.95
C MET A 135 5.04 14.98 0.17
N THR A 136 5.97 15.85 0.55
CA THR A 136 6.23 17.14 -0.12
C THR A 136 7.30 17.06 -1.18
N ASP A 137 8.00 15.94 -1.29
CA ASP A 137 9.04 15.74 -2.30
C ASP A 137 8.44 15.22 -3.61
N ASP A 138 8.72 15.93 -4.71
CA ASP A 138 8.13 15.64 -6.03
C ASP A 138 8.60 14.31 -6.65
N GLN A 139 9.67 13.71 -6.13
CA GLN A 139 10.27 12.48 -6.64
C GLN A 139 9.92 11.25 -5.79
N THR A 140 9.18 11.44 -4.71
CA THR A 140 8.71 10.35 -3.86
C THR A 140 7.18 10.31 -3.80
N LYS A 141 6.62 9.11 -3.79
CA LYS A 141 5.21 8.88 -3.51
C LYS A 141 5.03 8.62 -2.01
N GLY A 142 5.23 9.65 -1.20
CA GLY A 142 5.25 9.53 0.26
C GLY A 142 4.02 8.88 0.89
N THR A 143 2.89 8.82 0.17
CA THR A 143 1.67 8.12 0.61
C THR A 143 1.79 6.60 0.54
N GLU A 144 2.68 6.08 -0.30
CA GLU A 144 2.92 4.64 -0.50
C GLU A 144 4.11 4.13 0.33
N ILE A 145 4.81 5.04 1.03
CA ILE A 145 5.96 4.72 1.89
C ILE A 145 5.52 4.81 3.35
N ALA A 146 5.55 3.67 4.02
CA ALA A 146 5.37 3.60 5.45
C ALA A 146 6.66 4.02 6.17
N VAL A 147 6.52 4.76 7.27
CA VAL A 147 7.63 5.26 8.07
C VAL A 147 7.43 4.82 9.51
N THR A 148 8.40 4.13 10.07
CA THR A 148 8.44 3.75 11.47
C THR A 148 9.77 4.19 12.07
N THR A 149 9.75 4.73 13.28
CA THR A 149 10.97 5.22 13.94
C THR A 149 11.12 4.57 15.31
N ASN A 150 12.33 4.14 15.62
CA ASN A 150 12.69 3.67 16.95
C ASN A 150 14.07 4.20 17.31
N LYS A 151 14.16 5.01 18.36
CA LYS A 151 15.41 5.64 18.85
C LYS A 151 16.19 6.39 17.75
N GLY A 152 15.47 7.13 16.91
CA GLY A 152 16.04 7.87 15.80
C GLY A 152 16.45 7.00 14.59
N VAL A 153 16.31 5.69 14.66
CA VAL A 153 16.43 4.79 13.50
C VAL A 153 15.12 4.80 12.74
N VAL A 154 15.13 5.31 11.53
CA VAL A 154 13.96 5.38 10.64
C VAL A 154 13.97 4.20 9.70
N GLN A 155 12.91 3.40 9.70
CA GLN A 155 12.66 2.40 8.70
C GLN A 155 11.65 2.92 7.67
N LEU A 156 12.00 2.83 6.39
CA LEU A 156 11.12 3.07 5.26
C LEU A 156 10.69 1.73 4.67
N SER A 157 9.40 1.53 4.45
CA SER A 157 8.86 0.29 3.89
C SER A 157 7.70 0.59 2.94
N GLY A 158 7.27 -0.41 2.16
CA GLY A 158 6.22 -0.26 1.17
C GLY A 158 6.69 -0.60 -0.24
N PHE A 159 5.87 -0.26 -1.23
CA PHE A 159 6.13 -0.59 -2.62
C PHE A 159 6.33 0.69 -3.43
N VAL A 160 7.53 0.86 -3.99
CA VAL A 160 7.94 2.03 -4.79
C VAL A 160 8.05 1.68 -6.27
N ASP A 161 8.00 2.67 -7.16
CA ASP A 161 7.97 2.43 -8.60
C ASP A 161 9.37 2.20 -9.19
N SER A 162 10.42 2.73 -8.55
CA SER A 162 11.78 2.66 -9.10
C SER A 162 12.87 2.66 -8.03
N THR A 163 14.08 2.27 -8.44
CA THR A 163 15.30 2.42 -7.64
C THR A 163 15.65 3.87 -7.34
N ASP A 164 15.30 4.78 -8.23
CA ASP A 164 15.55 6.22 -8.05
C ASP A 164 14.65 6.78 -6.95
N GLU A 165 13.37 6.40 -6.94
CA GLU A 165 12.44 6.75 -5.85
C GLU A 165 12.93 6.19 -4.51
N GLN A 166 13.40 4.92 -4.49
CA GLN A 166 13.97 4.29 -3.30
C GLN A 166 15.18 5.06 -2.76
N ALA A 167 16.09 5.45 -3.64
CA ALA A 167 17.28 6.24 -3.28
C ALA A 167 16.88 7.66 -2.81
N ARG A 168 15.92 8.28 -3.50
CA ARG A 168 15.42 9.61 -3.13
C ARG A 168 14.77 9.61 -1.77
N ALA A 169 13.88 8.64 -1.49
CA ALA A 169 13.24 8.49 -0.19
C ALA A 169 14.25 8.37 0.95
N THR A 170 15.32 7.58 0.74
CA THR A 170 16.41 7.47 1.71
C THR A 170 17.11 8.81 1.95
N SER A 171 17.39 9.56 0.89
CA SER A 171 18.04 10.86 0.97
C SER A 171 17.18 11.89 1.71
N VAL A 172 15.90 11.95 1.38
CA VAL A 172 14.93 12.84 2.04
C VAL A 172 14.86 12.53 3.54
N ALA A 173 14.70 11.24 3.90
CA ALA A 173 14.60 10.85 5.30
C ALA A 173 15.86 11.17 6.11
N ARG A 174 17.06 10.98 5.53
CA ARG A 174 18.34 11.27 6.22
C ARG A 174 18.54 12.74 6.56
N ASN A 175 17.93 13.65 5.80
CA ASN A 175 18.06 15.10 6.00
C ASN A 175 17.10 15.65 7.06
N VAL A 176 16.22 14.80 7.62
CA VAL A 176 15.27 15.24 8.65
C VAL A 176 15.96 15.27 10.02
N GLU A 177 15.77 16.39 10.73
CA GLU A 177 16.27 16.59 12.09
C GLU A 177 15.74 15.49 13.05
N GLY A 178 16.63 14.86 13.81
CA GLY A 178 16.32 13.78 14.74
C GLY A 178 16.53 12.39 14.16
N VAL A 179 16.76 12.27 12.85
CA VAL A 179 17.11 10.99 12.22
C VAL A 179 18.57 10.67 12.45
N GLN A 180 18.85 9.54 13.08
CA GLN A 180 20.21 9.03 13.31
C GLN A 180 20.67 8.11 12.18
N SER A 181 19.77 7.26 11.70
CA SER A 181 20.03 6.36 10.58
C SER A 181 18.71 6.01 9.84
N VAL A 182 18.86 5.61 8.59
CA VAL A 182 17.73 5.19 7.76
C VAL A 182 17.99 3.79 7.22
N VAL A 183 17.04 2.89 7.46
CA VAL A 183 16.96 1.56 6.87
C VAL A 183 15.87 1.60 5.79
N ASN A 184 16.23 1.33 4.56
CA ASN A 184 15.28 1.32 3.46
C ASN A 184 14.93 -0.12 3.08
N ASP A 185 13.75 -0.55 3.47
CA ASP A 185 13.16 -1.86 3.23
C ASP A 185 12.04 -1.80 2.18
N THR A 186 11.94 -0.72 1.40
CA THR A 186 10.96 -0.63 0.30
C THR A 186 11.28 -1.65 -0.80
N SER A 187 10.23 -2.17 -1.43
CA SER A 187 10.33 -3.10 -2.56
C SER A 187 9.85 -2.44 -3.85
N ILE A 188 10.53 -2.73 -4.97
CA ILE A 188 10.13 -2.19 -6.27
C ILE A 188 8.90 -2.98 -6.77
N LYS A 189 7.89 -2.26 -7.23
CA LYS A 189 6.68 -2.84 -7.83
C LYS A 189 7.04 -3.67 -9.06
N LYS A 190 6.57 -4.90 -9.07
CA LYS A 190 6.68 -5.83 -10.23
C LYS A 190 5.38 -5.83 -11.04
#